data_1e248dd059b9f16d650933d367003961
#
_entry.id   1e248dd059b9f16d650933d367003961
#
_cell.length_a   1.000
_cell.length_b   1.000
_cell.length_c   1.000
_cell.angle_alpha   90.00
_cell.angle_beta   90.00
_cell.angle_gamma   90.00
#
_symmetry.space_group_name_H-M   'P 1'
#
loop_
_entity.id
_entity.type
_entity.pdbx_description
1 polymer ?
#
loop_
_entity_poly.entity_id
_entity_poly.type
_entity_poly.pdbx_seq_one_letter_code
_entity_poly.pdbx_strand_id
1 'polypeptide(L)'
;MKDKGFSLMEVIIVLTIVVLSISLVASSFSNLSRTIELKAAAKKVSGILRYYRSEAINKGSVYQVLFDPEARAVKVQSVLLTESTEETEADQKKGGEGAKTLYGLPEGVQMKELDFPSPEYPCDLPAVEFYPNGGSNGGSVLINSPERKGYRIKVDFVTGMVGIEQ
;
A
#
# COMPACT_ATOMS: atom_id res chain seq x y z
N MET A 1 -40.57 37.93 35.56
CA MET A 1 -40.18 37.17 34.37
C MET A 1 -40.75 35.77 34.54
N LYS A 2 -41.60 35.27 33.61
CA LYS A 2 -42.19 33.94 33.69
C LYS A 2 -41.18 32.96 33.10
N ASP A 3 -40.50 32.21 33.93
CA ASP A 3 -39.66 31.10 33.49
C ASP A 3 -40.56 30.00 32.91
N LYS A 4 -40.55 29.89 31.59
CA LYS A 4 -41.25 28.79 30.90
C LYS A 4 -40.33 27.57 30.97
N GLY A 5 -40.64 26.65 31.86
CA GLY A 5 -39.97 25.35 31.88
C GLY A 5 -40.25 24.54 30.61
N PHE A 6 -39.29 23.77 30.17
CA PHE A 6 -39.44 22.85 29.04
C PHE A 6 -40.52 21.80 29.35
N SER A 7 -41.39 21.55 28.38
CA SER A 7 -42.38 20.48 28.48
C SER A 7 -41.70 19.11 28.23
N LEU A 8 -42.10 18.08 28.99
CA LEU A 8 -41.65 16.71 28.76
C LEU A 8 -41.86 16.25 27.31
N MET A 9 -42.98 16.69 26.73
CA MET A 9 -43.35 16.42 25.33
C MET A 9 -42.32 16.99 24.34
N GLU A 10 -41.84 18.18 24.58
CA GLU A 10 -40.85 18.88 23.76
C GLU A 10 -39.49 18.14 23.76
N VAL A 11 -39.08 17.66 24.95
CA VAL A 11 -37.83 16.88 25.08
C VAL A 11 -37.93 15.57 24.32
N ILE A 12 -39.09 14.87 24.36
CA ILE A 12 -39.30 13.61 23.62
C ILE A 12 -39.26 13.84 22.11
N ILE A 13 -39.89 14.91 21.61
CA ILE A 13 -39.88 15.27 20.20
C ILE A 13 -38.46 15.58 19.73
N VAL A 14 -37.71 16.40 20.47
CA VAL A 14 -36.32 16.72 20.14
C VAL A 14 -35.44 15.47 20.12
N LEU A 15 -35.58 14.59 21.10
CA LEU A 15 -34.82 13.35 21.21
C LEU A 15 -35.12 12.42 20.04
N THR A 16 -36.37 12.32 19.60
CA THR A 16 -36.80 11.53 18.45
C THR A 16 -36.16 12.07 17.15
N ILE A 17 -36.17 13.40 16.95
CA ILE A 17 -35.54 14.03 15.78
C ILE A 17 -34.04 13.79 15.77
N VAL A 18 -33.37 13.90 16.92
CA VAL A 18 -31.92 13.65 17.03
C VAL A 18 -31.57 12.20 16.67
N VAL A 19 -32.32 11.22 17.19
CA VAL A 19 -32.10 9.80 16.87
C VAL A 19 -32.28 9.52 15.38
N LEU A 20 -33.33 10.05 14.75
CA LEU A 20 -33.57 9.93 13.31
C LEU A 20 -32.43 10.57 12.50
N SER A 21 -31.95 11.75 12.91
CA SER A 21 -30.85 12.45 12.24
C SER A 21 -29.54 11.66 12.30
N ILE A 22 -29.21 11.07 13.45
CA ILE A 22 -28.02 10.25 13.63
C ILE A 22 -28.07 9.00 12.73
N SER A 23 -29.23 8.36 12.61
CA SER A 23 -29.42 7.17 11.77
C SER A 23 -29.16 7.43 10.28
N LEU A 24 -29.55 8.59 9.77
CA LEU A 24 -29.31 8.99 8.39
C LEU A 24 -27.83 9.29 8.11
N VAL A 25 -27.15 9.90 9.06
CA VAL A 25 -25.75 10.28 8.93
C VAL A 25 -24.83 9.06 9.00
N ALA A 26 -25.13 8.08 9.87
CA ALA A 26 -24.29 6.90 10.06
C ALA A 26 -24.08 6.08 8.77
N SER A 27 -25.10 5.96 7.91
CA SER A 27 -24.97 5.23 6.64
C SER A 27 -24.07 5.93 5.61
N SER A 28 -23.94 7.23 5.65
CA SER A 28 -23.08 8.01 4.77
C SER A 28 -21.59 7.96 5.16
N PHE A 29 -21.29 7.77 6.43
CA PHE A 29 -19.93 7.73 6.94
C PHE A 29 -19.13 6.51 6.48
N SER A 30 -19.77 5.34 6.38
CA SER A 30 -19.11 4.10 5.98
C SER A 30 -18.56 4.18 4.54
N ASN A 31 -19.27 4.83 3.64
CA ASN A 31 -18.87 5.00 2.25
C ASN A 31 -17.70 5.98 2.08
N LEU A 32 -17.65 7.02 2.91
CA LEU A 32 -16.58 8.02 2.87
C LEU A 32 -15.26 7.41 3.40
N SER A 33 -15.31 6.67 4.49
CA SER A 33 -14.16 6.01 5.11
C SER A 33 -13.44 5.10 4.11
N ARG A 34 -14.18 4.24 3.40
CA ARG A 34 -13.61 3.31 2.40
C ARG A 34 -12.89 4.01 1.24
N THR A 35 -13.39 5.19 0.82
CA THR A 35 -12.72 5.98 -0.23
C THR A 35 -11.40 6.55 0.24
N ILE A 36 -11.39 7.04 1.47
CA ILE A 36 -10.18 7.59 2.10
C ILE A 36 -9.14 6.49 2.30
N GLU A 37 -9.57 5.32 2.76
CA GLU A 37 -8.70 4.16 2.98
C GLU A 37 -8.07 3.67 1.67
N LEU A 38 -8.84 3.55 0.59
CA LEU A 38 -8.33 3.16 -0.72
C LEU A 38 -7.30 4.16 -1.25
N LYS A 39 -7.59 5.45 -1.16
CA LYS A 39 -6.66 6.51 -1.58
C LYS A 39 -5.40 6.53 -0.71
N ALA A 40 -5.55 6.32 0.59
CA ALA A 40 -4.42 6.24 1.52
C ALA A 40 -3.54 5.01 1.23
N ALA A 41 -4.15 3.86 0.93
CA ALA A 41 -3.43 2.64 0.55
C ALA A 41 -2.63 2.85 -0.76
N ALA A 42 -3.25 3.43 -1.79
CA ALA A 42 -2.55 3.73 -3.04
C ALA A 42 -1.37 4.70 -2.85
N LYS A 43 -1.57 5.75 -2.04
CA LYS A 43 -0.49 6.66 -1.68
C LYS A 43 0.62 5.99 -0.88
N LYS A 44 0.26 5.10 0.06
CA LYS A 44 1.22 4.33 0.86
C LYS A 44 2.09 3.45 -0.03
N VAL A 45 1.48 2.67 -0.93
CA VAL A 45 2.23 1.81 -1.87
C VAL A 45 3.12 2.63 -2.79
N SER A 46 2.60 3.72 -3.36
CA SER A 46 3.42 4.63 -4.17
C SER A 46 4.58 5.24 -3.39
N GLY A 47 4.36 5.58 -2.11
CA GLY A 47 5.41 6.08 -1.21
C GLY A 47 6.50 5.04 -0.96
N ILE A 48 6.12 3.78 -0.73
CA ILE A 48 7.04 2.66 -0.56
C ILE A 48 7.92 2.51 -1.81
N LEU A 49 7.30 2.46 -2.99
CA LEU A 49 8.03 2.32 -4.25
C LEU A 49 9.03 3.47 -4.47
N ARG A 50 8.62 4.71 -4.25
CA ARG A 50 9.51 5.88 -4.37
C ARG A 50 10.65 5.85 -3.35
N TYR A 51 10.37 5.44 -2.13
CA TYR A 51 11.37 5.32 -1.09
C TYR A 51 12.44 4.29 -1.47
N TYR A 52 12.05 3.09 -1.89
CA TYR A 52 13.01 2.05 -2.24
C TYR A 52 13.73 2.30 -3.55
N ARG A 53 13.13 3.04 -4.48
CA ARG A 53 13.88 3.59 -5.61
C ARG A 53 15.01 4.51 -5.14
N SER A 54 14.73 5.40 -4.19
CA SER A 54 15.75 6.28 -3.61
C SER A 54 16.82 5.50 -2.84
N GLU A 55 16.40 4.48 -2.09
CA GLU A 55 17.34 3.60 -1.37
C GLU A 55 18.27 2.84 -2.34
N ALA A 56 17.75 2.35 -3.47
CA ALA A 56 18.52 1.66 -4.48
C ALA A 56 19.66 2.56 -5.02
N ILE A 57 19.33 3.80 -5.35
CA ILE A 57 20.31 4.80 -5.81
C ILE A 57 21.33 5.13 -4.72
N ASN A 58 20.85 5.42 -3.51
CA ASN A 58 21.69 5.89 -2.40
C ASN A 58 22.64 4.82 -1.88
N LYS A 59 22.20 3.56 -1.86
CA LYS A 59 22.99 2.44 -1.33
C LYS A 59 23.72 1.64 -2.41
N GLY A 60 23.49 1.95 -3.69
CA GLY A 60 24.10 1.22 -4.79
C GLY A 60 23.72 -0.27 -4.83
N SER A 61 22.51 -0.61 -4.35
CA SER A 61 22.02 -1.98 -4.24
C SER A 61 20.69 -2.15 -4.94
N VAL A 62 20.39 -3.36 -5.40
CA VAL A 62 19.07 -3.66 -5.98
C VAL A 62 18.06 -3.90 -4.88
N TYR A 63 16.88 -3.30 -4.99
CA TYR A 63 15.76 -3.54 -4.10
C TYR A 63 14.60 -4.14 -4.86
N GLN A 64 14.05 -5.24 -4.33
CA GLN A 64 12.83 -5.87 -4.83
C GLN A 64 11.66 -5.52 -3.91
N VAL A 65 10.60 -4.99 -4.51
CA VAL A 65 9.32 -4.74 -3.85
C VAL A 65 8.33 -5.78 -4.35
N LEU A 66 8.04 -6.76 -3.50
CA LEU A 66 7.20 -7.91 -3.79
C LEU A 66 5.76 -7.64 -3.35
N PHE A 67 4.81 -8.01 -4.18
CA PHE A 67 3.39 -7.85 -3.94
C PHE A 67 2.76 -9.20 -3.60
N ASP A 68 2.20 -9.32 -2.40
CA ASP A 68 1.50 -10.50 -1.92
C ASP A 68 0.00 -10.22 -1.84
N PRO A 69 -0.79 -10.59 -2.88
CA PRO A 69 -2.23 -10.33 -2.90
C PRO A 69 -2.99 -11.13 -1.83
N GLU A 70 -2.53 -12.34 -1.50
CA GLU A 70 -3.18 -13.22 -0.52
C GLU A 70 -3.00 -12.68 0.90
N ALA A 71 -1.76 -12.31 1.25
CA ALA A 71 -1.46 -11.67 2.52
C ALA A 71 -1.86 -10.19 2.57
N ARG A 72 -2.30 -9.60 1.46
CA ARG A 72 -2.60 -8.17 1.33
C ARG A 72 -1.45 -7.31 1.84
N ALA A 73 -0.25 -7.64 1.43
CA ALA A 73 0.96 -7.02 1.94
C ALA A 73 1.97 -6.75 0.83
N VAL A 74 2.78 -5.73 1.05
CA VAL A 74 3.96 -5.43 0.25
C VAL A 74 5.18 -5.79 1.08
N LYS A 75 6.02 -6.67 0.54
CA LYS A 75 7.28 -7.12 1.16
C LYS A 75 8.43 -6.45 0.42
N VAL A 76 9.48 -6.09 1.12
CA VAL A 76 10.67 -5.52 0.48
C VAL A 76 11.91 -6.26 0.94
N GLN A 77 12.77 -6.56 -0.01
CA GLN A 77 14.07 -7.18 0.26
C GLN A 77 15.16 -6.49 -0.57
N SER A 78 16.37 -6.42 -0.04
CA SER A 78 17.56 -6.00 -0.79
C SER A 78 18.23 -7.23 -1.39
N VAL A 79 18.67 -7.09 -2.63
CA VAL A 79 19.53 -8.08 -3.29
C VAL A 79 20.96 -7.60 -3.11
N LEU A 80 21.73 -8.33 -2.31
CA LEU A 80 23.17 -8.09 -2.21
C LEU A 80 23.83 -8.60 -3.49
N LEU A 81 24.38 -7.68 -4.27
CA LEU A 81 25.27 -8.03 -5.39
C LEU A 81 26.62 -8.47 -4.78
N THR A 82 26.67 -9.72 -4.32
CA THR A 82 27.96 -10.30 -3.96
C THR A 82 28.65 -10.67 -5.24
N GLU A 83 29.57 -9.85 -5.70
CA GLU A 83 30.58 -10.29 -6.65
C GLU A 83 31.27 -11.51 -6.03
N SER A 84 31.21 -12.61 -6.77
CA SER A 84 31.81 -13.88 -6.46
C SER A 84 33.29 -13.70 -6.12
N THR A 85 33.64 -13.85 -4.86
CA THR A 85 34.99 -14.21 -4.43
C THR A 85 34.88 -15.48 -3.62
N GLU A 86 35.62 -16.48 -4.08
CA GLU A 86 35.65 -17.88 -3.74
C GLU A 86 35.63 -18.22 -2.22
N GLU A 87 34.80 -19.24 -1.91
CA GLU A 87 35.01 -20.28 -0.92
C GLU A 87 35.55 -19.94 0.48
N THR A 88 34.65 -19.94 1.47
CA THR A 88 34.94 -20.66 2.70
C THR A 88 33.64 -21.25 3.24
N GLU A 89 33.52 -22.57 3.17
CA GLU A 89 32.49 -23.40 3.79
C GLU A 89 32.64 -23.35 5.30
N ALA A 90 32.08 -22.41 6.01
CA ALA A 90 31.82 -22.50 7.45
C ALA A 90 31.03 -21.29 7.96
N ASP A 91 29.81 -21.07 7.48
CA ASP A 91 28.74 -20.36 8.24
C ASP A 91 27.42 -20.37 7.46
N GLN A 92 26.98 -21.54 7.03
CA GLN A 92 25.65 -21.74 6.43
C GLN A 92 24.53 -21.67 7.48
N LYS A 93 24.47 -20.61 8.28
CA LYS A 93 23.32 -20.35 9.17
C LYS A 93 23.03 -18.89 9.47
N LYS A 94 23.46 -17.96 8.64
CA LYS A 94 22.91 -16.59 8.56
C LYS A 94 23.00 -16.09 7.14
N GLY A 95 22.28 -16.78 6.23
CA GLY A 95 22.01 -16.27 4.90
C GLY A 95 21.35 -14.91 5.05
N GLY A 96 21.92 -13.89 4.39
CA GLY A 96 21.51 -12.51 4.50
C GLY A 96 20.02 -12.34 4.24
N GLU A 97 19.22 -12.39 5.28
CA GLU A 97 17.90 -11.79 5.31
C GLU A 97 18.12 -10.28 5.25
N GLY A 98 18.26 -9.76 4.03
CA GLY A 98 18.01 -8.35 3.79
C GLY A 98 16.68 -8.05 4.44
N ALA A 99 16.65 -7.16 5.42
CA ALA A 99 15.54 -6.94 6.32
C ALA A 99 14.22 -6.91 5.53
N LYS A 100 13.43 -7.99 5.62
CA LYS A 100 12.11 -8.09 4.97
C LYS A 100 11.17 -7.14 5.69
N THR A 101 11.04 -5.95 5.15
CA THR A 101 10.07 -4.99 5.69
C THR A 101 8.70 -5.32 5.11
N LEU A 102 7.72 -5.56 5.99
CA LEU A 102 6.35 -5.93 5.65
C LEU A 102 5.42 -4.73 5.85
N TYR A 103 4.70 -4.37 4.79
CA TYR A 103 3.69 -3.31 4.83
C TYR A 103 2.32 -3.90 4.54
N GLY A 104 1.47 -4.04 5.55
CA GLY A 104 0.08 -4.47 5.40
C GLY A 104 -0.80 -3.38 4.77
N LEU A 105 -1.79 -3.82 3.98
CA LEU A 105 -2.87 -2.99 3.46
C LEU A 105 -4.12 -3.11 4.34
N PRO A 106 -4.97 -2.06 4.40
CA PRO A 106 -6.22 -2.09 5.15
C PRO A 106 -7.18 -3.19 4.67
N GLU A 107 -8.08 -3.62 5.56
CA GLU A 107 -9.18 -4.50 5.20
C GLU A 107 -10.06 -3.83 4.13
N GLY A 108 -10.50 -4.61 3.13
CA GLY A 108 -11.30 -4.09 2.02
C GLY A 108 -10.50 -3.48 0.86
N VAL A 109 -9.18 -3.35 0.97
CA VAL A 109 -8.29 -3.01 -0.13
C VAL A 109 -7.65 -4.26 -0.70
N GLN A 110 -7.71 -4.41 -2.02
CA GLN A 110 -7.17 -5.54 -2.77
C GLN A 110 -6.16 -5.06 -3.80
N MET A 111 -5.18 -5.91 -4.08
CA MET A 111 -4.27 -5.75 -5.20
C MET A 111 -4.76 -6.63 -6.36
N LYS A 112 -4.95 -6.05 -7.52
CA LYS A 112 -5.37 -6.73 -8.74
C LYS A 112 -4.50 -6.31 -9.91
N GLU A 113 -4.62 -7.04 -11.02
CA GLU A 113 -3.92 -6.71 -12.26
C GLU A 113 -2.43 -6.37 -12.00
N LEU A 114 -1.73 -7.34 -11.41
CA LEU A 114 -0.29 -7.26 -11.20
C LEU A 114 0.39 -7.54 -12.55
N ASP A 115 0.77 -6.49 -13.24
CA ASP A 115 1.43 -6.55 -14.53
C ASP A 115 2.88 -6.12 -14.37
N PHE A 116 3.72 -7.08 -14.00
CA PHE A 116 5.16 -6.89 -13.83
C PHE A 116 5.91 -7.82 -14.76
N PRO A 117 6.94 -7.31 -15.45
CA PRO A 117 7.89 -8.16 -16.18
C PRO A 117 8.57 -9.15 -15.25
N SER A 118 9.09 -10.24 -15.81
CA SER A 118 9.89 -11.18 -15.02
C SER A 118 11.05 -10.45 -14.36
N PRO A 119 11.23 -10.63 -13.05
CA PRO A 119 12.32 -10.01 -12.33
C PRO A 119 13.67 -10.59 -12.79
N GLU A 120 14.71 -9.79 -12.72
CA GLU A 120 16.09 -10.23 -13.03
C GLU A 120 16.62 -11.16 -11.92
N TYR A 121 16.22 -10.88 -10.68
CA TYR A 121 16.58 -11.72 -9.53
C TYR A 121 15.40 -12.59 -9.13
N PRO A 122 15.60 -13.92 -8.94
CA PRO A 122 14.52 -14.86 -8.65
C PRO A 122 13.73 -14.49 -7.40
N CYS A 123 12.40 -14.50 -7.50
CA CYS A 123 11.50 -14.31 -6.37
C CYS A 123 10.18 -15.06 -6.60
N ASP A 124 9.48 -15.41 -5.51
CA ASP A 124 8.26 -16.23 -5.54
C ASP A 124 6.99 -15.41 -5.80
N LEU A 125 7.07 -14.09 -5.73
CA LEU A 125 5.93 -13.17 -5.85
C LEU A 125 6.16 -12.16 -6.99
N PRO A 126 5.09 -11.62 -7.59
CA PRO A 126 5.22 -10.50 -8.52
C PRO A 126 5.97 -9.34 -7.87
N ALA A 127 6.99 -8.81 -8.53
CA ALA A 127 7.89 -7.83 -7.94
C ALA A 127 8.26 -6.69 -8.89
N VAL A 128 8.44 -5.52 -8.31
CA VAL A 128 9.15 -4.40 -8.93
C VAL A 128 10.57 -4.37 -8.39
N GLU A 129 11.52 -4.29 -9.30
CA GLU A 129 12.94 -4.12 -9.00
C GLU A 129 13.37 -2.68 -9.26
N PHE A 130 14.14 -2.14 -8.33
CA PHE A 130 14.80 -0.84 -8.50
C PHE A 130 16.31 -1.03 -8.50
N TYR A 131 16.95 -0.46 -9.50
CA TYR A 131 18.38 -0.57 -9.74
C TYR A 131 19.16 0.65 -9.24
N PRO A 132 20.46 0.51 -8.94
CA PRO A 132 21.32 1.62 -8.50
C PRO A 132 21.37 2.80 -9.47
N ASN A 133 21.18 2.56 -10.77
CA ASN A 133 21.13 3.61 -11.79
C ASN A 133 19.80 4.40 -11.79
N GLY A 134 18.85 4.06 -10.90
CA GLY A 134 17.54 4.68 -10.80
C GLY A 134 16.48 4.14 -11.73
N GLY A 135 16.81 3.18 -12.59
CA GLY A 135 15.87 2.42 -13.42
C GLY A 135 15.09 1.37 -12.63
N SER A 136 14.24 0.64 -13.33
CA SER A 136 13.38 -0.41 -12.76
C SER A 136 13.08 -1.46 -13.83
N ASN A 137 12.62 -2.65 -13.46
CA ASN A 137 12.00 -3.56 -14.42
C ASN A 137 10.63 -3.08 -14.91
N GLY A 138 10.06 -2.02 -14.29
CA GLY A 138 8.80 -1.42 -14.66
C GLY A 138 7.58 -2.22 -14.23
N GLY A 139 6.41 -1.80 -14.72
CA GLY A 139 5.15 -2.52 -14.50
C GLY A 139 4.07 -1.71 -13.81
N SER A 140 2.97 -2.37 -13.47
CA SER A 140 1.83 -1.71 -12.81
C SER A 140 1.06 -2.62 -11.87
N VAL A 141 0.42 -2.03 -10.87
CA VAL A 141 -0.51 -2.69 -9.96
C VAL A 141 -1.77 -1.86 -9.78
N LEU A 142 -2.92 -2.51 -9.80
CA LEU A 142 -4.20 -1.90 -9.51
C LEU A 142 -4.56 -2.13 -8.03
N ILE A 143 -4.65 -1.04 -7.28
CA ILE A 143 -5.14 -1.04 -5.89
C ILE A 143 -6.61 -0.68 -5.94
N ASN A 144 -7.50 -1.61 -5.62
CA ASN A 144 -8.93 -1.41 -5.69
C ASN A 144 -9.68 -1.85 -4.43
N SER A 145 -10.96 -1.49 -4.37
CA SER A 145 -11.93 -2.01 -3.41
C SER A 145 -13.12 -2.58 -4.19
N PRO A 146 -13.84 -3.61 -3.70
CA PRO A 146 -14.93 -4.25 -4.41
C PRO A 146 -16.01 -3.31 -4.96
N GLU A 147 -16.22 -2.19 -4.31
CA GLU A 147 -17.30 -1.24 -4.60
C GLU A 147 -16.85 0.02 -5.36
N ARG A 148 -15.54 0.14 -5.70
CA ARG A 148 -15.01 1.40 -6.26
C ARG A 148 -13.95 1.20 -7.33
N LYS A 149 -13.87 2.18 -8.23
CA LYS A 149 -12.74 2.27 -9.17
C LYS A 149 -11.45 2.38 -8.39
N GLY A 150 -10.46 1.60 -8.80
CA GLY A 150 -9.16 1.56 -8.18
C GLY A 150 -8.22 2.69 -8.60
N TYR A 151 -7.05 2.68 -8.03
CA TYR A 151 -5.91 3.49 -8.44
C TYR A 151 -4.86 2.56 -9.04
N ARG A 152 -4.46 2.84 -10.29
CA ARG A 152 -3.34 2.15 -10.93
C ARG A 152 -2.05 2.86 -10.58
N ILE A 153 -1.13 2.11 -9.97
CA ILE A 153 0.22 2.59 -9.70
C ILE A 153 1.11 2.00 -10.79
N LYS A 154 1.78 2.88 -11.52
CA LYS A 154 2.65 2.53 -12.64
C LYS A 154 4.08 2.93 -12.31
N VAL A 155 5.00 2.04 -12.63
CA VAL A 155 6.44 2.27 -12.52
C VAL A 155 7.03 2.29 -13.93
N ASP A 156 7.71 3.36 -14.25
CA ASP A 156 8.38 3.51 -15.54
C ASP A 156 9.67 2.68 -15.59
N PHE A 157 9.83 1.94 -16.66
CA PHE A 157 10.97 1.03 -16.85
C PHE A 157 12.33 1.76 -16.87
N VAL A 158 12.42 2.88 -17.57
CA VAL A 158 13.70 3.56 -17.78
C VAL A 158 14.09 4.40 -16.56
N THR A 159 13.15 5.16 -16.05
CA THR A 159 13.39 6.15 -15.00
C THR A 159 13.08 5.65 -13.60
N GLY A 160 12.37 4.52 -13.46
CA GLY A 160 11.86 4.04 -12.18
C GLY A 160 10.85 5.00 -11.53
N MET A 161 10.34 5.99 -12.27
CA MET A 161 9.37 6.95 -11.72
C MET A 161 8.04 6.30 -11.44
N VAL A 162 7.45 6.65 -10.29
CA VAL A 162 6.17 6.08 -9.83
C VAL A 162 5.06 7.10 -10.02
N GLY A 163 4.09 6.77 -10.87
CA GLY A 163 2.86 7.51 -11.12
C GLY A 163 1.63 6.83 -10.48
N ILE A 164 0.59 7.61 -10.20
CA ILE A 164 -0.74 7.12 -9.78
C ILE A 164 -1.73 7.63 -10.81
N GLU A 165 -2.48 6.71 -11.41
CA GLU A 165 -3.56 6.97 -12.36
C GLU A 165 -4.89 6.48 -11.76
N GLN A 166 -6.01 7.11 -12.14
CA GLN A 166 -7.36 6.76 -11.65
C GLN A 166 -8.26 6.31 -12.80
#